data_38301e7af2b0875587bd0369e7fae4a0
#
_entry.id   38301e7af2b0875587bd0369e7fae4a0
#
_cell.length_a   1.000
_cell.length_b   1.000
_cell.length_c   1.000
_cell.angle_alpha   90.00
_cell.angle_beta   90.00
_cell.angle_gamma   90.00
#
_symmetry.space_group_name_H-M   'P 1'
#
loop_
_entity.id
_entity.type
_entity.pdbx_description
1 polymer ?
#
loop_
_entity_poly.entity_id
_entity_poly.type
_entity_poly.pdbx_seq_one_letter_code
_entity_poly.pdbx_strand_id
1 'polypeptide(L)'
;METRDILEITSPSLADFRRHLRITSNDLDAELHAKLRAAILLAEHEISTVIAPSVYDLSCKFVSNLGLRWPVRSVTSVKVDGELLPETDYTVTEKSLTIAEGVAGSKMEVVYEAGLEQVPEDIQAAILLLAGSLFNNPTDRPEERDRTTARNLLRPYRTWGDH
;
A
#
# COMPACT_ATOMS: atom_id res chain seq x y z
N MET A 1 13.86 5.45 -9.34
CA MET A 1 13.94 4.43 -8.26
C MET A 1 12.85 4.76 -7.26
N GLU A 2 12.12 3.78 -6.79
CA GLU A 2 11.07 3.95 -5.77
C GLU A 2 11.39 3.01 -4.61
N THR A 3 11.40 3.53 -3.40
CA THR A 3 11.48 2.73 -2.18
C THR A 3 10.18 2.87 -1.40
N ARG A 4 9.80 1.84 -0.65
CA ARG A 4 8.58 1.82 0.17
C ARG A 4 8.93 1.38 1.58
N ASP A 5 8.52 2.16 2.56
CA ASP A 5 8.55 1.79 3.97
C ASP A 5 7.10 1.68 4.49
N ILE A 6 6.70 0.46 4.86
CA ILE A 6 5.36 0.19 5.40
C ILE A 6 5.38 0.60 6.86
N LEU A 7 4.51 1.53 7.21
CA LEU A 7 4.27 1.95 8.58
C LEU A 7 3.56 0.85 9.38
N GLU A 8 3.08 1.16 10.58
CA GLU A 8 2.40 0.21 11.43
C GLU A 8 1.11 -0.32 10.76
N ILE A 9 0.97 -1.65 10.73
CA ILE A 9 -0.23 -2.33 10.22
C ILE A 9 -1.26 -2.37 11.35
N THR A 10 -2.29 -1.54 11.26
CA THR A 10 -3.34 -1.42 12.28
C THR A 10 -4.63 -2.13 11.91
N SER A 11 -4.86 -2.40 10.61
CA SER A 11 -6.14 -2.97 10.15
C SER A 11 -5.95 -3.85 8.89
N PRO A 12 -6.19 -5.18 8.98
CA PRO A 12 -6.41 -5.90 10.22
C PRO A 12 -5.14 -5.95 11.08
N SER A 13 -5.33 -5.89 12.40
CA SER A 13 -4.22 -5.93 13.37
C SER A 13 -3.70 -7.37 13.56
N LEU A 14 -2.49 -7.50 14.13
CA LEU A 14 -1.96 -8.80 14.54
C LEU A 14 -2.88 -9.49 15.56
N ALA A 15 -3.54 -8.73 16.44
CA ALA A 15 -4.51 -9.26 17.39
C ALA A 15 -5.75 -9.83 16.70
N ASP A 16 -6.23 -9.17 15.63
CA ASP A 16 -7.35 -9.69 14.83
C ASP A 16 -6.97 -10.98 14.12
N PHE A 17 -5.75 -11.06 13.61
CA PHE A 17 -5.25 -12.26 12.95
C PHE A 17 -5.08 -13.43 13.93
N ARG A 18 -4.53 -13.20 15.14
CA ARG A 18 -4.48 -14.23 16.19
C ARG A 18 -5.89 -14.74 16.52
N ARG A 19 -6.87 -13.82 16.69
CA ARG A 19 -8.27 -14.17 16.98
C ARG A 19 -8.87 -15.01 15.85
N HIS A 20 -8.59 -14.65 14.61
CA HIS A 20 -9.03 -15.39 13.42
C HIS A 20 -8.52 -16.84 13.41
N LEU A 21 -7.25 -17.04 13.78
CA LEU A 21 -6.60 -18.35 13.89
C LEU A 21 -6.88 -19.08 15.22
N ARG A 22 -7.55 -18.42 16.19
CA ARG A 22 -7.76 -18.92 17.56
C ARG A 22 -6.46 -19.21 18.31
N ILE A 23 -5.42 -18.43 18.06
CA ILE A 23 -4.12 -18.52 18.73
C ILE A 23 -4.11 -17.57 19.92
N THR A 24 -3.76 -18.10 21.11
CA THR A 24 -3.70 -17.32 22.36
C THR A 24 -2.26 -16.99 22.80
N SER A 25 -1.28 -17.71 22.26
CA SER A 25 0.16 -17.50 22.55
C SER A 25 0.75 -16.39 21.66
N ASN A 26 1.80 -15.75 22.15
CA ASN A 26 2.57 -14.75 21.42
C ASN A 26 3.82 -15.34 20.74
N ASP A 27 4.08 -16.63 20.90
CA ASP A 27 5.33 -17.26 20.44
C ASP A 27 5.48 -17.23 18.92
N LEU A 28 4.38 -17.10 18.18
CA LEU A 28 4.34 -17.06 16.73
C LEU A 28 4.19 -15.66 16.14
N ASP A 29 4.27 -14.61 16.94
CA ASP A 29 3.97 -13.24 16.50
C ASP A 29 4.80 -12.78 15.32
N ALA A 30 6.09 -13.10 15.30
CA ALA A 30 6.97 -12.74 14.19
C ALA A 30 6.53 -13.41 12.88
N GLU A 31 6.16 -14.69 12.94
CA GLU A 31 5.66 -15.42 11.79
C GLU A 31 4.30 -14.91 11.33
N LEU A 32 3.37 -14.72 12.26
CA LEU A 32 2.04 -14.18 11.98
C LEU A 32 2.13 -12.79 11.35
N HIS A 33 3.01 -11.94 11.86
CA HIS A 33 3.23 -10.60 11.30
C HIS A 33 3.76 -10.68 9.85
N ALA A 34 4.70 -11.59 9.57
CA ALA A 34 5.21 -11.80 8.21
C ALA A 34 4.11 -12.28 7.26
N LYS A 35 3.26 -13.23 7.69
CA LYS A 35 2.14 -13.74 6.87
C LYS A 35 1.06 -12.68 6.64
N LEU A 36 0.74 -11.89 7.67
CA LEU A 36 -0.19 -10.77 7.54
C LEU A 36 0.30 -9.72 6.54
N ARG A 37 1.58 -9.36 6.64
CA ARG A 37 2.21 -8.44 5.69
C ARG A 37 2.18 -8.97 4.25
N ALA A 38 2.50 -10.24 4.04
CA ALA A 38 2.42 -10.88 2.73
C ALA A 38 0.99 -10.88 2.17
N ALA A 39 -0.01 -11.15 3.01
CA ALA A 39 -1.42 -11.13 2.62
C ALA A 39 -1.90 -9.73 2.21
N ILE A 40 -1.46 -8.69 2.92
CA ILE A 40 -1.76 -7.30 2.56
C ILE A 40 -1.18 -6.97 1.19
N LEU A 41 0.08 -7.32 0.92
CA LEU A 41 0.71 -7.08 -0.38
C LEU A 41 -0.02 -7.83 -1.52
N LEU A 42 -0.50 -9.05 -1.27
CA LEU A 42 -1.31 -9.79 -2.24
C LEU A 42 -2.65 -9.09 -2.52
N ALA A 43 -3.32 -8.60 -1.46
CA ALA A 43 -4.57 -7.85 -1.60
C ALA A 43 -4.36 -6.53 -2.36
N GLU A 44 -3.32 -5.78 -2.03
CA GLU A 44 -2.95 -4.54 -2.73
C GLU A 44 -2.69 -4.77 -4.22
N HIS A 45 -1.98 -5.85 -4.53
CA HIS A 45 -1.72 -6.22 -5.93
C HIS A 45 -3.02 -6.56 -6.67
N GLU A 46 -3.95 -7.26 -6.02
CA GLU A 46 -5.23 -7.65 -6.64
C GLU A 46 -6.13 -6.45 -6.94
N ILE A 47 -6.11 -5.40 -6.11
CA ILE A 47 -6.97 -4.21 -6.29
C ILE A 47 -6.24 -2.99 -6.86
N SER A 48 -4.92 -3.07 -7.06
CA SER A 48 -4.07 -1.95 -7.50
C SER A 48 -4.17 -0.71 -6.61
N THR A 49 -4.32 -0.92 -5.29
CA THR A 49 -4.55 0.14 -4.29
C THR A 49 -3.63 -0.11 -3.11
N VAL A 50 -2.98 0.92 -2.59
CA VAL A 50 -2.19 0.81 -1.35
C VAL A 50 -3.14 0.73 -0.16
N ILE A 51 -3.10 -0.38 0.57
CA ILE A 51 -3.94 -0.61 1.75
C ILE A 51 -3.20 -0.14 3.02
N ALA A 52 -2.00 -0.68 3.25
CA ALA A 52 -1.22 -0.35 4.43
C ALA A 52 -0.60 1.04 4.30
N PRO A 53 -0.73 1.92 5.33
CA PRO A 53 -0.04 3.20 5.34
C PRO A 53 1.46 3.02 5.09
N SER A 54 1.98 3.72 4.10
CA SER A 54 3.36 3.53 3.65
C SER A 54 3.96 4.85 3.22
N VAL A 55 5.23 5.06 3.56
CA VAL A 55 6.03 6.17 3.04
C VAL A 55 6.74 5.70 1.78
N TYR A 56 6.64 6.48 0.73
CA TYR A 56 7.32 6.27 -0.53
C TYR A 56 8.36 7.37 -0.73
N ASP A 57 9.57 6.95 -1.10
CA ASP A 57 10.63 7.83 -1.59
C ASP A 57 10.85 7.48 -3.07
N LEU A 58 10.44 8.40 -3.94
CA LEU A 58 10.47 8.24 -5.38
C LEU A 58 11.48 9.21 -6.00
N SER A 59 12.45 8.67 -6.72
CA SER A 59 13.40 9.44 -7.52
C SER A 59 13.26 9.06 -9.00
N CYS A 60 12.94 10.03 -9.84
CA CYS A 60 12.72 9.85 -11.28
C CYS A 60 13.23 11.04 -12.10
N LYS A 61 13.16 10.94 -13.42
CA LYS A 61 13.34 12.09 -14.31
C LYS A 61 12.25 13.11 -14.08
N PHE A 62 12.55 14.38 -14.26
CA PHE A 62 11.57 15.44 -14.14
C PHE A 62 10.42 15.24 -15.14
N VAL A 63 9.20 15.34 -14.62
CA VAL A 63 7.94 15.34 -15.38
C VAL A 63 6.98 16.35 -14.74
N SER A 64 6.21 17.06 -15.56
CA SER A 64 5.24 18.04 -15.06
C SER A 64 4.03 17.40 -14.38
N ASN A 65 3.71 16.16 -14.72
CA ASN A 65 2.64 15.38 -14.07
C ASN A 65 3.18 13.99 -13.74
N LEU A 66 3.26 13.69 -12.46
CA LEU A 66 3.78 12.45 -11.92
C LEU A 66 2.63 11.63 -11.30
N GLY A 67 2.40 10.42 -11.81
CA GLY A 67 1.51 9.45 -11.17
C GLY A 67 2.11 8.94 -9.86
N LEU A 68 1.31 8.94 -8.80
CA LEU A 68 1.68 8.44 -7.48
C LEU A 68 0.90 7.19 -7.12
N ARG A 69 1.37 6.43 -6.13
CA ARG A 69 0.62 5.29 -5.58
C ARG A 69 -0.65 5.80 -4.90
N TRP A 70 -1.77 5.25 -5.29
CA TRP A 70 -3.09 5.65 -4.81
C TRP A 70 -3.55 4.81 -3.59
N PRO A 71 -4.27 5.38 -2.62
CA PRO A 71 -4.55 6.81 -2.46
C PRO A 71 -3.39 7.55 -1.76
N VAL A 72 -3.04 8.73 -2.27
CA VAL A 72 -2.08 9.63 -1.63
C VAL A 72 -2.75 10.29 -0.43
N ARG A 73 -2.07 10.25 0.72
CA ARG A 73 -2.52 10.89 1.97
C ARG A 73 -1.89 12.26 2.18
N SER A 74 -0.59 12.32 1.99
CA SER A 74 0.17 13.56 2.16
C SER A 74 1.46 13.52 1.34
N VAL A 75 1.99 14.69 0.97
CA VAL A 75 3.32 14.83 0.38
C VAL A 75 4.20 15.55 1.39
N THR A 76 5.30 14.92 1.76
CA THR A 76 6.24 15.46 2.75
C THR A 76 7.22 16.42 2.11
N SER A 77 7.73 16.10 0.93
CA SER A 77 8.67 16.95 0.21
C SER A 77 8.70 16.66 -1.28
N VAL A 78 8.89 17.70 -2.07
CA VAL A 78 9.16 17.63 -3.50
C VAL A 78 10.45 18.39 -3.77
N LYS A 79 11.41 17.75 -4.44
CA LYS A 79 12.68 18.36 -4.83
C LYS A 79 12.88 18.23 -6.33
N VAL A 80 13.41 19.28 -6.95
CA VAL A 80 13.83 19.27 -8.35
C VAL A 80 15.31 19.64 -8.39
N ASP A 81 16.11 18.78 -9.00
CA ASP A 81 17.59 18.91 -9.07
C ASP A 81 18.25 19.14 -7.68
N GLY A 82 17.64 18.60 -6.62
CA GLY A 82 18.10 18.71 -5.22
C GLY A 82 17.57 19.92 -4.45
N GLU A 83 16.88 20.86 -5.10
CA GLU A 83 16.26 22.02 -4.46
C GLU A 83 14.81 21.73 -4.07
N LEU A 84 14.43 22.10 -2.84
CA LEU A 84 13.10 21.92 -2.31
C LEU A 84 12.12 22.88 -3.01
N LEU A 85 11.04 22.33 -3.57
CA LEU A 85 9.95 23.12 -4.14
C LEU A 85 9.00 23.58 -3.03
N PRO A 86 8.58 24.86 -3.04
CA PRO A 86 7.51 25.31 -2.16
C PRO A 86 6.16 24.70 -2.58
N GLU A 87 5.24 24.58 -1.63
CA GLU A 87 3.90 23.99 -1.88
C GLU A 87 3.06 24.77 -2.90
N THR A 88 3.41 26.03 -3.18
CA THR A 88 2.77 26.87 -4.21
C THR A 88 3.09 26.42 -5.63
N ASP A 89 4.19 25.69 -5.81
CA ASP A 89 4.72 25.32 -7.12
C ASP A 89 4.32 23.89 -7.55
N TYR A 90 3.46 23.25 -6.77
CA TYR A 90 2.86 21.98 -7.15
C TYR A 90 1.45 21.78 -6.59
N THR A 91 0.68 20.91 -7.22
CA THR A 91 -0.65 20.51 -6.77
C THR A 91 -0.70 18.99 -6.63
N VAL A 92 -1.27 18.54 -5.53
CA VAL A 92 -1.41 17.10 -5.22
C VAL A 92 -2.88 16.71 -5.33
N THR A 93 -3.12 15.58 -6.00
CA THR A 93 -4.39 14.87 -5.99
C THR A 93 -4.19 13.49 -5.33
N GLU A 94 -5.27 12.74 -5.12
CA GLU A 94 -5.17 11.38 -4.58
C GLU A 94 -4.32 10.41 -5.45
N LYS A 95 -4.04 10.77 -6.71
CA LYS A 95 -3.38 9.90 -7.69
C LYS A 95 -2.14 10.50 -8.32
N SER A 96 -1.94 11.80 -8.23
CA SER A 96 -0.89 12.48 -8.98
C SER A 96 -0.38 13.74 -8.30
N LEU A 97 0.83 14.10 -8.66
CA LEU A 97 1.48 15.36 -8.36
C LEU A 97 1.67 16.13 -9.68
N THR A 98 1.18 17.35 -9.76
CA THR A 98 1.35 18.23 -10.90
C THR A 98 2.20 19.41 -10.50
N ILE A 99 3.27 19.66 -11.26
CA ILE A 99 4.19 20.77 -11.06
C ILE A 99 3.67 22.00 -11.81
N ALA A 100 3.79 23.18 -11.19
CA ALA A 100 3.36 24.44 -11.77
C ALA A 100 4.15 24.79 -13.05
N GLU A 101 3.53 25.56 -13.93
CA GLU A 101 4.18 26.07 -15.13
C GLU A 101 5.39 26.98 -14.76
N GLY A 102 6.49 26.82 -15.50
CA GLY A 102 7.71 27.59 -15.28
C GLY A 102 8.76 26.89 -14.41
N VAL A 103 8.41 25.81 -13.71
CA VAL A 103 9.40 24.96 -13.03
C VAL A 103 9.95 23.97 -14.04
N ALA A 104 11.28 23.90 -14.15
CA ALA A 104 11.99 22.98 -15.03
C ALA A 104 13.15 22.33 -14.29
N GLY A 105 13.50 21.12 -14.69
CA GLY A 105 14.59 20.38 -14.10
C GLY A 105 14.89 19.09 -14.86
N SER A 106 15.88 18.35 -14.39
CA SER A 106 16.31 17.08 -14.96
C SER A 106 15.88 15.89 -14.11
N LYS A 107 15.89 16.06 -12.79
CA LYS A 107 15.59 15.03 -11.78
C LYS A 107 14.56 15.53 -10.79
N MET A 108 13.67 14.66 -10.38
CA MET A 108 12.69 14.92 -9.34
C MET A 108 12.77 13.87 -8.24
N GLU A 109 12.62 14.31 -6.99
CA GLU A 109 12.55 13.45 -5.81
C GLU A 109 11.30 13.83 -5.02
N VAL A 110 10.46 12.84 -4.71
CA VAL A 110 9.19 13.04 -4.01
C VAL A 110 9.10 12.07 -2.86
N VAL A 111 8.89 12.59 -1.66
CA VAL A 111 8.58 11.80 -0.47
C VAL A 111 7.12 12.02 -0.11
N TYR A 112 6.34 10.95 -0.09
CA TYR A 112 4.91 11.01 0.16
C TYR A 112 4.40 9.81 0.93
N GLU A 113 3.25 9.95 1.56
CA GLU A 113 2.53 8.89 2.24
C GLU A 113 1.31 8.48 1.42
N ALA A 114 1.11 7.17 1.26
CA ALA A 114 -0.07 6.60 0.62
C ALA A 114 -0.62 5.43 1.44
N GLY A 115 -1.90 5.15 1.24
CA GLY A 115 -2.61 4.07 1.89
C GLY A 115 -4.04 4.45 2.29
N LEU A 116 -4.90 3.46 2.46
CA LEU A 116 -6.28 3.69 2.89
C LEU A 116 -6.31 4.30 4.29
N GLU A 117 -7.12 5.32 4.49
CA GLU A 117 -7.35 5.92 5.82
C GLU A 117 -8.15 4.96 6.71
N GLN A 118 -9.16 4.34 6.14
CA GLN A 118 -9.94 3.29 6.77
C GLN A 118 -10.00 2.08 5.84
N VAL A 119 -9.65 0.90 6.35
CA VAL A 119 -9.70 -0.35 5.58
C VAL A 119 -11.11 -0.95 5.71
N PRO A 120 -11.88 -1.07 4.61
CA PRO A 120 -13.20 -1.69 4.62
C PRO A 120 -13.18 -3.13 5.19
N GLU A 121 -14.26 -3.54 5.83
CA GLU A 121 -14.38 -4.86 6.46
C GLU A 121 -14.18 -6.02 5.47
N ASP A 122 -14.66 -5.88 4.23
CA ASP A 122 -14.46 -6.88 3.17
C ASP A 122 -12.97 -7.06 2.81
N ILE A 123 -12.21 -5.96 2.76
CA ILE A 123 -10.76 -6.00 2.52
C ILE A 123 -10.06 -6.65 3.72
N GLN A 124 -10.45 -6.30 4.95
CA GLN A 124 -9.90 -6.94 6.16
C GLN A 124 -10.17 -8.44 6.17
N ALA A 125 -11.41 -8.87 5.85
CA ALA A 125 -11.79 -10.28 5.77
C ALA A 125 -10.97 -11.02 4.69
N ALA A 126 -10.78 -10.40 3.51
CA ALA A 126 -9.94 -10.97 2.46
C ALA A 126 -8.48 -11.14 2.89
N ILE A 127 -7.91 -10.15 3.58
CA ILE A 127 -6.53 -10.21 4.11
C ILE A 127 -6.42 -11.33 5.14
N LEU A 128 -7.36 -11.45 6.09
CA LEU A 128 -7.34 -12.51 7.11
C LEU A 128 -7.45 -13.91 6.49
N LEU A 129 -8.28 -14.10 5.46
CA LEU A 129 -8.36 -15.35 4.72
C LEU A 129 -7.03 -15.70 4.04
N LEU A 130 -6.43 -14.74 3.33
CA LEU A 130 -5.15 -14.94 2.66
C LEU A 130 -4.03 -15.23 3.67
N ALA A 131 -3.96 -14.47 4.76
CA ALA A 131 -2.96 -14.66 5.80
C ALA A 131 -3.10 -16.03 6.49
N GLY A 132 -4.34 -16.45 6.80
CA GLY A 132 -4.63 -17.77 7.36
C GLY A 132 -4.22 -18.91 6.43
N SER A 133 -4.53 -18.76 5.14
CA SER A 133 -4.13 -19.73 4.13
C SER A 133 -2.60 -19.83 3.97
N LEU A 134 -1.89 -18.68 3.99
CA LEU A 134 -0.42 -18.66 3.97
C LEU A 134 0.20 -19.27 5.24
N PHE A 135 -0.44 -19.10 6.39
CA PHE A 135 0.03 -19.67 7.66
C PHE A 135 -0.13 -21.19 7.68
N ASN A 136 -1.28 -21.71 7.21
CA ASN A 136 -1.58 -23.12 7.23
C ASN A 136 -0.91 -23.91 6.09
N ASN A 137 -0.36 -23.23 5.08
CA ASN A 137 0.20 -23.88 3.90
C ASN A 137 1.74 -23.80 3.91
N PRO A 138 2.45 -24.94 4.07
CA PRO A 138 3.91 -24.96 4.13
C PRO A 138 4.60 -24.54 2.82
N THR A 139 3.87 -24.44 1.71
CA THR A 139 4.42 -23.98 0.42
C THR A 139 4.36 -22.48 0.23
N ASP A 140 3.91 -21.72 1.24
CA ASP A 140 3.74 -20.26 1.20
C ASP A 140 2.85 -19.76 0.03
N ARG A 141 1.89 -20.59 -0.36
CA ARG A 141 0.88 -20.24 -1.37
C ARG A 141 -0.51 -20.35 -0.77
N PRO A 142 -1.40 -19.34 -0.96
CA PRO A 142 -2.79 -19.45 -0.54
C PRO A 142 -3.47 -20.61 -1.27
N GLU A 143 -4.34 -21.34 -0.58
CA GLU A 143 -5.20 -22.33 -1.21
C GLU A 143 -6.07 -21.66 -2.28
N GLU A 144 -6.36 -22.38 -3.37
CA GLU A 144 -7.14 -21.83 -4.49
C GLU A 144 -8.53 -21.38 -4.06
N ARG A 145 -9.15 -22.11 -3.12
CA ARG A 145 -10.46 -21.73 -2.55
C ARG A 145 -10.41 -20.41 -1.81
N ASP A 146 -9.42 -20.22 -0.95
CA ASP A 146 -9.27 -18.99 -0.15
C ASP A 146 -8.90 -17.83 -1.03
N ARG A 147 -8.03 -18.05 -2.01
CA ARG A 147 -7.67 -17.07 -3.02
C ARG A 147 -8.88 -16.61 -3.84
N THR A 148 -9.73 -17.53 -4.26
CA THR A 148 -10.96 -17.21 -5.00
C THR A 148 -11.94 -16.43 -4.14
N THR A 149 -12.13 -16.81 -2.87
CA THR A 149 -13.00 -16.11 -1.93
C THR A 149 -12.48 -14.70 -1.65
N ALA A 150 -11.19 -14.55 -1.34
CA ALA A 150 -10.57 -13.26 -1.13
C ALA A 150 -10.69 -12.36 -2.36
N ARG A 151 -10.47 -12.90 -3.57
CA ARG A 151 -10.63 -12.18 -4.82
C ARG A 151 -12.06 -11.68 -5.04
N ASN A 152 -13.07 -12.47 -4.67
CA ASN A 152 -14.47 -12.04 -4.76
C ASN A 152 -14.78 -10.89 -3.80
N LEU A 153 -14.24 -10.91 -2.57
CA LEU A 153 -14.37 -9.82 -1.60
C LEU A 153 -13.66 -8.54 -2.08
N LEU A 154 -12.52 -8.68 -2.73
CA LEU A 154 -11.70 -7.57 -3.23
C LEU A 154 -12.23 -6.98 -4.55
N ARG A 155 -13.04 -7.73 -5.30
CA ARG A 155 -13.52 -7.33 -6.63
C ARG A 155 -14.17 -5.93 -6.70
N PRO A 156 -15.02 -5.50 -5.73
CA PRO A 156 -15.62 -4.16 -5.75
C PRO A 156 -14.60 -3.02 -5.65
N TYR A 157 -13.43 -3.29 -5.10
CA TYR A 157 -12.37 -2.31 -4.82
C TYR A 157 -11.30 -2.25 -5.91
N ARG A 158 -11.40 -3.10 -6.93
CA ARG A 158 -10.48 -3.05 -8.06
C ARG A 158 -10.59 -1.71 -8.76
N THR A 159 -9.53 -0.95 -8.72
CA THR A 159 -9.39 0.19 -9.63
C THR A 159 -8.95 -0.37 -10.98
N TRP A 160 -9.83 -0.36 -11.96
CA TRP A 160 -9.46 -0.59 -13.35
C TRP A 160 -8.62 0.61 -13.76
N GLY A 161 -7.30 0.39 -13.82
CA GLY A 161 -6.37 1.49 -13.98
C GLY A 161 -6.57 2.19 -15.31
N ASP A 162 -6.84 3.46 -15.24
CA ASP A 162 -6.35 4.40 -16.21
C ASP A 162 -4.85 4.59 -15.88
N HIS A 163 -4.02 3.78 -16.56
CA HIS A 163 -2.57 3.93 -16.58
C HIS A 163 -2.16 4.72 -17.82
#